data_598c05e608f6556407cfb1b87673cbac
#
_entry.id   598c05e608f6556407cfb1b87673cbac
#
_cell.length_a   1.000
_cell.length_b   1.000
_cell.length_c   1.000
_cell.angle_alpha   90.00
_cell.angle_beta   90.00
_cell.angle_gamma   90.00
#
_symmetry.space_group_name_H-M   'P 1'
#
loop_
_entity.id
_entity.type
_entity.pdbx_description
1 polymer ?
#
loop_
_entity_poly.entity_id
_entity_poly.type
_entity_poly.pdbx_seq_one_letter_code
_entity_poly.pdbx_strand_id
1 'polypeptide(L)'
;MSLVILGAIFWAFAIVSIALRALAEDRVRKEIVSAIKMVPALTGLVLAVTTPASIFLYHYLLASALVFCAMGDVAMEYDVLPGLGLFLIAQILFVANFLQLTLNLGLTIITEAVFAAFLGGMLVYVFLYRRYLQTAEPPMEKGMVAAVTVYAFVISLTLSSSIMLAATVPWLSFGWILPLGAALFVLSDSVIGISVFHHHMRGEGVIILTTYYMAIFFIALSAIFYVP
;
A
#
# COMPACT_ATOMS: atom_id res chain seq x y z
N MET A 1 -2.70 11.16 21.72
CA MET A 1 -1.24 11.06 21.56
C MET A 1 -0.83 12.09 20.51
N SER A 2 0.27 12.82 20.67
CA SER A 2 0.63 13.85 19.67
C SER A 2 1.06 13.20 18.36
N LEU A 3 0.77 13.85 17.21
CA LEU A 3 1.19 13.41 15.87
C LEU A 3 2.70 13.18 15.78
N VAL A 4 3.47 14.02 16.48
CA VAL A 4 4.95 13.92 16.54
C VAL A 4 5.38 12.60 17.18
N ILE A 5 4.74 12.19 18.28
CA ILE A 5 5.07 10.92 18.95
C ILE A 5 4.70 9.73 18.06
N LEU A 6 3.52 9.75 17.42
CA LEU A 6 3.13 8.69 16.48
C LEU A 6 4.12 8.60 15.31
N GLY A 7 4.47 9.73 14.72
CA GLY A 7 5.47 9.77 13.64
C GLY A 7 6.84 9.26 14.07
N ALA A 8 7.29 9.60 15.27
CA ALA A 8 8.57 9.12 15.82
C ALA A 8 8.56 7.59 16.03
N ILE A 9 7.48 7.03 16.60
CA ILE A 9 7.33 5.57 16.77
C ILE A 9 7.31 4.89 15.41
N PHE A 10 6.49 5.39 14.46
CA PHE A 10 6.40 4.85 13.12
C PHE A 10 7.79 4.72 12.48
N TRP A 11 8.53 5.83 12.39
CA TRP A 11 9.83 5.86 11.71
C TRP A 11 10.92 5.11 12.47
N ALA A 12 10.90 5.09 13.81
CA ALA A 12 11.84 4.28 14.59
C ALA A 12 11.72 2.79 14.23
N PHE A 13 10.50 2.24 14.22
CA PHE A 13 10.26 0.83 13.89
C PHE A 13 10.45 0.55 12.40
N ALA A 14 10.10 1.45 11.50
CA ALA A 14 10.36 1.33 10.07
C ALA A 14 11.88 1.25 9.80
N ILE A 15 12.68 2.15 10.37
CA ILE A 15 14.15 2.15 10.22
C ILE A 15 14.76 0.88 10.81
N VAL A 16 14.31 0.44 11.99
CA VAL A 16 14.77 -0.82 12.59
C VAL A 16 14.45 -2.00 11.68
N SER A 17 13.25 -2.07 11.11
CA SER A 17 12.85 -3.14 10.17
C SER A 17 13.75 -3.16 8.93
N ILE A 18 14.01 -2.01 8.34
CA ILE A 18 14.88 -1.88 7.16
C ILE A 18 16.32 -2.28 7.51
N ALA A 19 16.83 -1.83 8.67
CA ALA A 19 18.16 -2.19 9.12
C ALA A 19 18.31 -3.69 9.41
N LEU A 20 17.31 -4.32 10.03
CA LEU A 20 17.28 -5.77 10.23
C LEU A 20 17.34 -6.53 8.91
N ARG A 21 16.55 -6.11 7.92
CA ARG A 21 16.55 -6.70 6.58
C ARG A 21 17.91 -6.54 5.89
N ALA A 22 18.56 -5.38 6.05
CA ALA A 22 19.84 -5.10 5.41
C ALA A 22 21.04 -5.83 6.06
N LEU A 23 21.03 -6.02 7.39
CA LEU A 23 22.23 -6.38 8.16
C LEU A 23 22.13 -7.71 8.89
N ALA A 24 20.94 -8.23 9.16
CA ALA A 24 20.73 -9.34 10.09
C ALA A 24 19.59 -10.30 9.71
N GLU A 25 19.23 -10.38 8.43
CA GLU A 25 18.06 -11.14 7.96
C GLU A 25 17.97 -12.57 8.54
N ASP A 26 19.10 -13.31 8.53
CA ASP A 26 19.14 -14.70 9.00
C ASP A 26 19.51 -14.86 10.48
N ARG A 27 19.73 -13.75 11.20
CA ARG A 27 20.24 -13.79 12.58
C ARG A 27 19.17 -13.54 13.65
N VAL A 28 18.01 -13.06 13.26
CA VAL A 28 16.93 -12.67 14.17
C VAL A 28 15.73 -13.61 13.96
N ARG A 29 15.10 -14.01 15.06
CA ARG A 29 13.91 -14.87 15.02
C ARG A 29 12.77 -14.19 14.26
N LYS A 30 12.06 -14.96 13.42
CA LYS A 30 10.95 -14.47 12.59
C LYS A 30 9.85 -13.78 13.40
N GLU A 31 9.57 -14.29 14.61
CA GLU A 31 8.55 -13.69 15.49
C GLU A 31 8.92 -12.27 15.92
N ILE A 32 10.20 -12.02 16.18
CA ILE A 32 10.68 -10.67 16.54
C ILE A 32 10.62 -9.74 15.34
N VAL A 33 11.05 -10.23 14.17
CA VAL A 33 11.00 -9.46 12.91
C VAL A 33 9.56 -9.10 12.58
N SER A 34 8.62 -10.07 12.63
CA SER A 34 7.18 -9.85 12.41
C SER A 34 6.61 -8.81 13.37
N ALA A 35 6.94 -8.93 14.68
CA ALA A 35 6.45 -7.99 15.68
C ALA A 35 6.96 -6.55 15.44
N ILE A 36 8.18 -6.38 14.95
CA ILE A 36 8.73 -5.08 14.61
C ILE A 36 8.08 -4.53 13.34
N LYS A 37 7.92 -5.35 12.30
CA LYS A 37 7.39 -4.95 10.98
C LYS A 37 5.95 -4.45 11.03
N MET A 38 5.10 -5.03 11.86
CA MET A 38 3.69 -4.64 11.97
C MET A 38 3.48 -3.28 12.66
N VAL A 39 4.45 -2.79 13.47
CA VAL A 39 4.28 -1.57 14.27
C VAL A 39 4.00 -0.32 13.43
N PRO A 40 4.66 -0.06 12.30
CA PRO A 40 4.34 1.09 11.45
C PRO A 40 2.87 1.09 11.00
N ALA A 41 2.34 -0.03 10.50
CA ALA A 41 0.93 -0.13 10.09
C ALA A 41 -0.03 0.06 11.30
N LEU A 42 0.28 -0.51 12.46
CA LEU A 42 -0.49 -0.30 13.70
C LEU A 42 -0.41 1.16 14.18
N THR A 43 0.71 1.84 14.01
CA THR A 43 0.83 3.26 14.34
C THR A 43 -0.06 4.11 13.42
N GLY A 44 -0.11 3.77 12.13
CA GLY A 44 -1.06 4.38 11.18
C GLY A 44 -2.52 4.10 11.55
N LEU A 45 -2.84 2.87 11.99
CA LEU A 45 -4.16 2.52 12.53
C LEU A 45 -4.53 3.41 13.72
N VAL A 46 -3.63 3.55 14.70
CA VAL A 46 -3.87 4.43 15.86
C VAL A 46 -4.15 5.86 15.42
N LEU A 47 -3.38 6.37 14.44
CA LEU A 47 -3.62 7.69 13.86
C LEU A 47 -5.03 7.79 13.27
N ALA A 48 -5.44 6.81 12.44
CA ALA A 48 -6.75 6.80 11.80
C ALA A 48 -7.90 6.77 12.81
N VAL A 49 -7.81 6.01 13.91
CA VAL A 49 -8.89 5.90 14.90
C VAL A 49 -8.89 7.01 15.96
N THR A 50 -7.77 7.70 16.17
CA THR A 50 -7.66 8.78 17.17
C THR A 50 -7.82 10.16 16.58
N THR A 51 -7.78 10.30 15.26
CA THR A 51 -8.08 11.58 14.59
C THR A 51 -9.58 11.86 14.69
N PRO A 52 -9.99 13.06 15.15
CA PRO A 52 -11.40 13.43 15.19
C PRO A 52 -12.02 13.28 13.81
N ALA A 53 -13.03 12.43 13.67
CA ALA A 53 -13.60 12.09 12.40
C ALA A 53 -14.93 12.80 12.19
N SER A 54 -15.03 13.65 11.18
CA SER A 54 -16.31 14.09 10.62
C SER A 54 -16.89 13.06 9.65
N ILE A 55 -16.04 12.24 9.01
CA ILE A 55 -16.42 11.16 8.08
C ILE A 55 -16.00 9.82 8.67
N PHE A 56 -16.81 9.26 9.55
CA PHE A 56 -16.54 7.99 10.24
C PHE A 56 -16.21 6.86 9.28
N LEU A 57 -16.94 6.70 8.18
CA LEU A 57 -16.75 5.60 7.25
C LEU A 57 -15.35 5.62 6.60
N TYR A 58 -14.83 6.81 6.26
CA TYR A 58 -13.48 6.96 5.73
C TYR A 58 -12.44 6.42 6.72
N HIS A 59 -12.53 6.83 7.98
CA HIS A 59 -11.60 6.42 9.02
C HIS A 59 -11.71 4.91 9.35
N TYR A 60 -12.92 4.36 9.36
CA TYR A 60 -13.12 2.93 9.57
C TYR A 60 -12.55 2.07 8.45
N LEU A 61 -12.76 2.45 7.19
CA LEU A 61 -12.21 1.72 6.05
C LEU A 61 -10.68 1.82 6.02
N LEU A 62 -10.13 3.02 6.28
CA LEU A 62 -8.69 3.23 6.40
C LEU A 62 -8.09 2.39 7.53
N ALA A 63 -8.68 2.43 8.71
CA ALA A 63 -8.25 1.64 9.86
C ALA A 63 -8.29 0.14 9.56
N SER A 64 -9.37 -0.34 8.95
CA SER A 64 -9.51 -1.75 8.56
C SER A 64 -8.44 -2.17 7.55
N ALA A 65 -8.16 -1.35 6.54
CA ALA A 65 -7.09 -1.61 5.58
C ALA A 65 -5.72 -1.71 6.27
N LEU A 66 -5.41 -0.80 7.22
CA LEU A 66 -4.15 -0.82 7.96
C LEU A 66 -4.03 -2.03 8.90
N VAL A 67 -5.14 -2.57 9.43
CA VAL A 67 -5.13 -3.87 10.14
C VAL A 67 -4.70 -4.98 9.19
N PHE A 68 -5.26 -5.05 7.99
CA PHE A 68 -4.86 -6.06 7.00
C PHE A 68 -3.41 -5.87 6.52
N CYS A 69 -2.91 -4.64 6.42
CA CYS A 69 -1.49 -4.38 6.18
C CYS A 69 -0.62 -4.96 7.31
N ALA A 70 -0.94 -4.67 8.58
CA ALA A 70 -0.20 -5.22 9.72
C ALA A 70 -0.23 -6.76 9.77
N MET A 71 -1.37 -7.37 9.46
CA MET A 71 -1.48 -8.83 9.34
C MET A 71 -0.66 -9.36 8.15
N GLY A 72 -0.64 -8.64 7.03
CA GLY A 72 0.17 -8.94 5.86
C GLY A 72 1.66 -8.92 6.18
N ASP A 73 2.13 -7.91 6.91
CA ASP A 73 3.52 -7.79 7.38
C ASP A 73 3.97 -9.03 8.19
N VAL A 74 3.09 -9.52 9.06
CA VAL A 74 3.35 -10.75 9.82
C VAL A 74 3.36 -11.97 8.90
N ALA A 75 2.36 -12.13 8.06
CA ALA A 75 2.21 -13.31 7.21
C ALA A 75 3.35 -13.47 6.20
N MET A 76 3.84 -12.34 5.63
CA MET A 76 4.96 -12.31 4.68
C MET A 76 6.27 -12.90 5.24
N GLU A 77 6.47 -12.91 6.57
CA GLU A 77 7.66 -13.53 7.18
C GLU A 77 7.60 -15.06 7.19
N TYR A 78 6.41 -15.62 7.08
CA TYR A 78 6.21 -17.07 7.11
C TYR A 78 5.94 -17.64 5.72
N ASP A 79 5.05 -17.00 4.97
CA ASP A 79 4.68 -17.39 3.61
C ASP A 79 4.20 -16.16 2.82
N VAL A 80 4.76 -16.00 1.62
CA VAL A 80 4.45 -14.87 0.74
C VAL A 80 3.00 -14.88 0.26
N LEU A 81 2.42 -16.05 -0.03
CA LEU A 81 1.08 -16.14 -0.62
C LEU A 81 -0.03 -15.66 0.34
N PRO A 82 -0.11 -16.12 1.61
CA PRO A 82 -1.03 -15.56 2.58
C PRO A 82 -0.80 -14.06 2.81
N GLY A 83 0.46 -13.62 2.83
CA GLY A 83 0.81 -12.21 2.96
C GLY A 83 0.23 -11.36 1.84
N LEU A 84 0.44 -11.75 0.58
CA LEU A 84 -0.14 -11.09 -0.59
C LEU A 84 -1.68 -11.12 -0.56
N GLY A 85 -2.29 -12.19 -0.08
CA GLY A 85 -3.75 -12.29 0.09
C GLY A 85 -4.28 -11.25 1.07
N LEU A 86 -3.60 -11.03 2.20
CA LEU A 86 -3.97 -10.01 3.19
C LEU A 86 -3.76 -8.59 2.65
N PHE A 87 -2.66 -8.35 1.94
CA PHE A 87 -2.47 -7.08 1.25
C PHE A 87 -3.51 -6.84 0.15
N LEU A 88 -3.95 -7.87 -0.57
CA LEU A 88 -5.04 -7.74 -1.55
C LEU A 88 -6.33 -7.24 -0.88
N ILE A 89 -6.68 -7.79 0.30
CA ILE A 89 -7.83 -7.31 1.07
C ILE A 89 -7.63 -5.85 1.49
N ALA A 90 -6.44 -5.49 1.96
CA ALA A 90 -6.11 -4.10 2.29
C ALA A 90 -6.31 -3.16 1.09
N GLN A 91 -5.84 -3.56 -0.10
CA GLN A 91 -5.99 -2.78 -1.32
C GLN A 91 -7.47 -2.60 -1.72
N ILE A 92 -8.28 -3.65 -1.61
CA ILE A 92 -9.74 -3.56 -1.86
C ILE A 92 -10.39 -2.54 -0.89
N LEU A 93 -9.99 -2.56 0.38
CA LEU A 93 -10.50 -1.60 1.37
C LEU A 93 -10.03 -0.17 1.08
N PHE A 94 -8.80 0.04 0.61
CA PHE A 94 -8.33 1.35 0.17
C PHE A 94 -9.12 1.85 -1.04
N VAL A 95 -9.35 1.01 -2.06
CA VAL A 95 -10.20 1.36 -3.21
C VAL A 95 -11.59 1.78 -2.75
N ALA A 96 -12.24 0.95 -1.92
CA ALA A 96 -13.57 1.25 -1.39
C ALA A 96 -13.58 2.58 -0.62
N ASN A 97 -12.54 2.83 0.19
CA ASN A 97 -12.40 4.06 0.97
C ASN A 97 -12.29 5.31 0.09
N PHE A 98 -11.40 5.28 -0.90
CA PHE A 98 -11.15 6.44 -1.76
C PHE A 98 -12.34 6.71 -2.69
N LEU A 99 -12.95 5.68 -3.25
CA LEU A 99 -14.16 5.83 -4.08
C LEU A 99 -15.34 6.36 -3.26
N GLN A 100 -15.58 5.80 -2.08
CA GLN A 100 -16.68 6.23 -1.20
C GLN A 100 -16.56 7.72 -0.83
N LEU A 101 -15.35 8.17 -0.46
CA LEU A 101 -15.14 9.57 -0.13
C LEU A 101 -15.30 10.47 -1.36
N THR A 102 -14.75 10.07 -2.51
CA THR A 102 -14.93 10.81 -3.76
C THR A 102 -16.41 10.97 -4.13
N LEU A 103 -17.20 9.89 -4.02
CA LEU A 103 -18.64 9.92 -4.27
C LEU A 103 -19.38 10.88 -3.34
N ASN A 104 -18.99 10.92 -2.07
CA ASN A 104 -19.59 11.83 -1.09
C ASN A 104 -19.24 13.30 -1.33
N LEU A 105 -18.03 13.58 -1.85
CA LEU A 105 -17.59 14.93 -2.19
C LEU A 105 -18.18 15.45 -3.51
N GLY A 106 -18.67 14.56 -4.34
CA GLY A 106 -19.29 14.83 -5.63
C GLY A 106 -18.36 14.59 -6.81
N LEU A 107 -18.84 13.80 -7.76
CA LEU A 107 -18.16 13.52 -9.03
C LEU A 107 -18.31 14.70 -10.00
N THR A 108 -17.26 14.92 -10.77
CA THR A 108 -17.27 15.80 -11.94
C THR A 108 -16.76 15.04 -13.15
N ILE A 109 -17.11 15.48 -14.35
CA ILE A 109 -16.59 14.89 -15.58
C ILE A 109 -15.07 14.91 -15.65
N ILE A 110 -14.44 15.91 -15.01
CA ILE A 110 -12.98 16.02 -14.94
C ILE A 110 -12.39 14.92 -14.05
N THR A 111 -12.98 14.69 -12.86
CA THR A 111 -12.49 13.66 -11.93
C THR A 111 -12.70 12.25 -12.49
N GLU A 112 -13.81 12.02 -13.19
CA GLU A 112 -14.06 10.77 -13.91
C GLU A 112 -13.06 10.56 -15.06
N ALA A 113 -12.78 11.60 -15.85
CA ALA A 113 -11.78 11.54 -16.93
C ALA A 113 -10.36 11.29 -16.39
N VAL A 114 -9.99 11.93 -15.27
CA VAL A 114 -8.72 11.69 -14.56
C VAL A 114 -8.63 10.23 -14.12
N PHE A 115 -9.66 9.69 -13.47
CA PHE A 115 -9.70 8.29 -13.08
C PHE A 115 -9.52 7.35 -14.28
N ALA A 116 -10.30 7.57 -15.36
CA ALA A 116 -10.24 6.74 -16.55
C ALA A 116 -8.87 6.79 -17.24
N ALA A 117 -8.24 7.97 -17.30
CA ALA A 117 -6.92 8.15 -17.90
C ALA A 117 -5.83 7.41 -17.11
N PHE A 118 -5.82 7.57 -15.78
CA PHE A 118 -4.84 6.88 -14.93
C PHE A 118 -5.09 5.38 -14.89
N LEU A 119 -6.33 4.94 -14.81
CA LEU A 119 -6.66 3.51 -14.88
C LEU A 119 -6.23 2.92 -16.24
N GLY A 120 -6.46 3.63 -17.34
CA GLY A 120 -6.01 3.21 -18.67
C GLY A 120 -4.49 3.03 -18.71
N GLY A 121 -3.71 3.99 -18.18
CA GLY A 121 -2.27 3.87 -18.06
C GLY A 121 -1.84 2.69 -17.19
N MET A 122 -2.52 2.48 -16.07
CA MET A 122 -2.24 1.36 -15.17
C MET A 122 -2.62 0.00 -15.78
N LEU A 123 -3.64 -0.08 -16.65
CA LEU A 123 -3.93 -1.31 -17.40
C LEU A 123 -2.81 -1.65 -18.39
N VAL A 124 -2.20 -0.66 -19.02
CA VAL A 124 -1.00 -0.87 -19.83
C VAL A 124 0.15 -1.38 -18.96
N TYR A 125 0.36 -0.78 -17.78
CA TYR A 125 1.34 -1.27 -16.80
C TYR A 125 1.08 -2.74 -16.43
N VAL A 126 -0.16 -3.12 -16.06
CA VAL A 126 -0.53 -4.52 -15.71
C VAL A 126 -0.23 -5.47 -16.87
N PHE A 127 -0.55 -5.07 -18.10
CA PHE A 127 -0.26 -5.87 -19.28
C PHE A 127 1.25 -6.08 -19.48
N LEU A 128 2.05 -5.03 -19.40
CA LEU A 128 3.51 -5.10 -19.56
C LEU A 128 4.16 -5.88 -18.40
N TYR A 129 3.74 -5.62 -17.17
CA TYR A 129 4.22 -6.31 -15.98
C TYR A 129 3.95 -7.81 -16.03
N ARG A 130 2.71 -8.21 -16.38
CA ARG A 130 2.35 -9.61 -16.61
C ARG A 130 3.21 -10.25 -17.69
N ARG A 131 3.41 -9.56 -18.82
CA ARG A 131 4.27 -10.05 -19.90
C ARG A 131 5.69 -10.26 -19.43
N TYR A 132 6.22 -9.32 -18.65
CA TYR A 132 7.55 -9.42 -18.09
C TYR A 132 7.68 -10.62 -17.13
N LEU A 133 6.75 -10.79 -16.20
CA LEU A 133 6.78 -11.93 -15.28
C LEU A 133 6.65 -13.29 -16.00
N GLN A 134 6.00 -13.35 -17.15
CA GLN A 134 5.91 -14.57 -17.95
C GLN A 134 7.22 -14.97 -18.66
N THR A 135 8.24 -14.11 -18.65
CA THR A 135 9.59 -14.44 -19.16
C THR A 135 10.47 -15.14 -18.11
N ALA A 136 9.96 -15.36 -16.90
CA ALA A 136 10.69 -16.06 -15.84
C ALA A 136 11.06 -17.49 -16.22
N GLU A 137 12.23 -17.95 -15.78
CA GLU A 137 12.70 -19.31 -15.93
C GLU A 137 13.02 -19.91 -14.52
N PRO A 138 12.30 -20.95 -14.09
CA PRO A 138 11.22 -21.69 -14.77
C PRO A 138 9.93 -20.85 -14.90
N PRO A 139 9.08 -21.16 -15.91
CA PRO A 139 7.85 -20.40 -16.12
C PRO A 139 6.89 -20.52 -14.95
N MET A 140 6.23 -19.42 -14.61
CA MET A 140 5.21 -19.38 -13.57
C MET A 140 4.02 -20.29 -13.90
N GLU A 141 3.45 -20.93 -12.86
CA GLU A 141 2.21 -21.66 -12.98
C GLU A 141 1.06 -20.73 -13.40
N LYS A 142 0.16 -21.23 -14.27
CA LYS A 142 -0.97 -20.43 -14.82
C LYS A 142 -1.85 -19.81 -13.74
N GLY A 143 -2.10 -20.55 -12.64
CA GLY A 143 -2.87 -20.06 -11.50
C GLY A 143 -2.22 -18.88 -10.82
N MET A 144 -0.88 -18.94 -10.67
CA MET A 144 -0.09 -17.85 -10.08
C MET A 144 -0.07 -16.60 -10.96
N VAL A 145 0.08 -16.77 -12.28
CA VAL A 145 -0.01 -15.64 -13.24
C VAL A 145 -1.36 -14.95 -13.13
N ALA A 146 -2.46 -15.70 -12.97
CA ALA A 146 -3.79 -15.14 -12.80
C ALA A 146 -3.90 -14.36 -11.48
N ALA A 147 -3.43 -14.93 -10.36
CA ALA A 147 -3.48 -14.31 -9.04
C ALA A 147 -2.69 -12.99 -9.01
N VAL A 148 -1.46 -13.00 -9.53
CA VAL A 148 -0.62 -11.78 -9.61
C VAL A 148 -1.23 -10.73 -10.54
N THR A 149 -1.90 -11.15 -11.63
CA THR A 149 -2.58 -10.22 -12.54
C THR A 149 -3.77 -9.55 -11.84
N VAL A 150 -4.58 -10.31 -11.07
CA VAL A 150 -5.68 -9.76 -10.27
C VAL A 150 -5.15 -8.80 -9.22
N TYR A 151 -4.08 -9.16 -8.52
CA TYR A 151 -3.43 -8.30 -7.55
C TYR A 151 -2.96 -6.97 -8.18
N ALA A 152 -2.23 -7.06 -9.30
CA ALA A 152 -1.75 -5.89 -10.03
C ALA A 152 -2.90 -4.99 -10.54
N PHE A 153 -4.03 -5.57 -10.90
CA PHE A 153 -5.23 -4.83 -11.27
C PHE A 153 -5.83 -4.08 -10.07
N VAL A 154 -5.98 -4.74 -8.91
CA VAL A 154 -6.58 -4.11 -7.72
C VAL A 154 -5.69 -2.98 -7.20
N ILE A 155 -4.36 -3.15 -7.17
CA ILE A 155 -3.45 -2.07 -6.75
C ILE A 155 -3.46 -0.89 -7.75
N SER A 156 -3.71 -1.18 -9.03
CA SER A 156 -3.92 -0.15 -10.06
C SER A 156 -5.19 0.67 -9.80
N LEU A 157 -6.26 0.02 -9.32
CA LEU A 157 -7.47 0.72 -8.88
C LEU A 157 -7.20 1.58 -7.65
N THR A 158 -6.38 1.12 -6.70
CA THR A 158 -5.99 1.91 -5.52
C THR A 158 -5.29 3.20 -5.93
N LEU A 159 -4.31 3.13 -6.83
CA LEU A 159 -3.62 4.33 -7.32
C LEU A 159 -4.57 5.24 -8.09
N SER A 160 -5.36 4.71 -9.02
CA SER A 160 -6.27 5.52 -9.85
C SER A 160 -7.35 6.21 -9.01
N SER A 161 -7.93 5.51 -8.02
CA SER A 161 -8.94 6.10 -7.12
C SER A 161 -8.33 7.12 -6.15
N SER A 162 -7.09 6.94 -5.70
CA SER A 162 -6.40 7.93 -4.87
C SER A 162 -6.13 9.24 -5.62
N ILE A 163 -5.77 9.16 -6.90
CA ILE A 163 -5.57 10.32 -7.78
C ILE A 163 -6.91 11.00 -8.05
N MET A 164 -7.98 10.25 -8.31
CA MET A 164 -9.33 10.80 -8.49
C MET A 164 -9.77 11.57 -7.24
N LEU A 165 -9.56 11.00 -6.05
CA LEU A 165 -9.88 11.66 -4.79
C LEU A 165 -9.07 12.96 -4.62
N ALA A 166 -7.78 12.95 -4.89
CA ALA A 166 -6.95 14.16 -4.84
C ALA A 166 -7.41 15.23 -5.84
N ALA A 167 -7.85 14.82 -7.02
CA ALA A 167 -8.38 15.74 -8.04
C ALA A 167 -9.77 16.29 -7.67
N THR A 168 -10.53 15.60 -6.81
CA THR A 168 -11.83 16.09 -6.32
C THR A 168 -11.67 17.23 -5.32
N VAL A 169 -10.53 17.32 -4.62
CA VAL A 169 -10.20 18.36 -3.63
C VAL A 169 -8.93 19.13 -3.99
N PRO A 170 -8.88 19.82 -5.16
CA PRO A 170 -7.65 20.44 -5.67
C PRO A 170 -7.13 21.58 -4.79
N TRP A 171 -7.99 22.17 -3.93
CA TRP A 171 -7.61 23.20 -2.95
C TRP A 171 -6.87 22.63 -1.73
N LEU A 172 -6.86 21.31 -1.54
CA LEU A 172 -6.17 20.67 -0.42
C LEU A 172 -4.69 20.52 -0.76
N SER A 173 -3.85 21.43 -0.25
CA SER A 173 -2.42 21.51 -0.58
C SER A 173 -1.64 20.21 -0.37
N PHE A 174 -2.07 19.39 0.61
CA PHE A 174 -1.42 18.11 0.92
C PHE A 174 -2.20 16.89 0.39
N GLY A 175 -3.27 17.08 -0.37
CA GLY A 175 -4.09 15.98 -0.91
C GLY A 175 -3.30 15.01 -1.79
N TRP A 176 -2.25 15.48 -2.47
CA TRP A 176 -1.39 14.67 -3.33
C TRP A 176 -0.44 13.70 -2.60
N ILE A 177 -0.33 13.81 -1.27
CA ILE A 177 0.42 12.84 -0.45
C ILE A 177 -0.22 11.44 -0.56
N LEU A 178 -1.54 11.34 -0.65
CA LEU A 178 -2.24 10.06 -0.78
C LEU A 178 -1.91 9.33 -2.10
N PRO A 179 -2.03 9.94 -3.30
CA PRO A 179 -1.56 9.33 -4.54
C PRO A 179 -0.08 8.95 -4.52
N LEU A 180 0.78 9.77 -3.91
CA LEU A 180 2.19 9.44 -3.74
C LEU A 180 2.35 8.15 -2.91
N GLY A 181 1.61 8.01 -1.81
CA GLY A 181 1.59 6.78 -1.01
C GLY A 181 1.13 5.58 -1.83
N ALA A 182 0.04 5.71 -2.58
CA ALA A 182 -0.46 4.64 -3.45
C ALA A 182 0.55 4.25 -4.55
N ALA A 183 1.25 5.22 -5.16
CA ALA A 183 2.29 4.96 -6.15
C ALA A 183 3.49 4.21 -5.56
N LEU A 184 3.92 4.59 -4.35
CA LEU A 184 4.99 3.89 -3.64
C LEU A 184 4.58 2.46 -3.25
N PHE A 185 3.28 2.23 -2.95
CA PHE A 185 2.76 0.89 -2.71
C PHE A 185 2.84 0.04 -3.99
N VAL A 186 2.40 0.58 -5.14
CA VAL A 186 2.57 -0.08 -6.44
C VAL A 186 4.03 -0.44 -6.69
N LEU A 187 4.97 0.46 -6.41
CA LEU A 187 6.39 0.22 -6.60
C LEU A 187 6.91 -0.91 -5.69
N SER A 188 6.57 -0.86 -4.40
CA SER A 188 6.93 -1.91 -3.43
C SER A 188 6.47 -3.28 -3.89
N ASP A 189 5.19 -3.41 -4.23
CA ASP A 189 4.60 -4.69 -4.61
C ASP A 189 5.07 -5.18 -5.98
N SER A 190 5.42 -4.26 -6.87
CA SER A 190 6.07 -4.62 -8.15
C SER A 190 7.42 -5.28 -7.91
N VAL A 191 8.21 -4.74 -6.97
CA VAL A 191 9.52 -5.30 -6.61
C VAL A 191 9.34 -6.67 -5.92
N ILE A 192 8.34 -6.82 -5.02
CA ILE A 192 8.01 -8.13 -4.43
C ILE A 192 7.70 -9.15 -5.52
N GLY A 193 6.83 -8.81 -6.46
CA GLY A 193 6.46 -9.75 -7.51
C GLY A 193 7.61 -10.11 -8.44
N ILE A 194 8.52 -9.17 -8.75
CA ILE A 194 9.74 -9.49 -9.51
C ILE A 194 10.64 -10.42 -8.71
N SER A 195 10.90 -10.10 -7.45
CA SER A 195 11.76 -10.87 -6.57
C SER A 195 11.27 -12.31 -6.37
N VAL A 196 9.97 -12.48 -6.15
CA VAL A 196 9.36 -13.78 -5.85
C VAL A 196 9.15 -14.63 -7.11
N PHE A 197 8.77 -13.99 -8.23
CA PHE A 197 8.25 -14.71 -9.39
C PHE A 197 9.16 -14.65 -10.63
N HIS A 198 10.20 -13.82 -10.62
CA HIS A 198 11.09 -13.69 -11.78
C HIS A 198 12.56 -13.89 -11.39
N HIS A 199 13.15 -12.99 -10.63
CA HIS A 199 14.52 -13.08 -10.18
C HIS A 199 14.80 -12.19 -8.97
N HIS A 200 15.72 -12.61 -8.11
CA HIS A 200 16.17 -11.81 -6.98
C HIS A 200 17.03 -10.62 -7.43
N MET A 201 16.81 -9.48 -6.80
CA MET A 201 17.58 -8.26 -7.03
C MET A 201 18.40 -7.89 -5.79
N ARG A 202 19.62 -7.39 -6.03
CA ARG A 202 20.46 -6.95 -4.90
C ARG A 202 19.79 -5.81 -4.13
N GLY A 203 19.59 -6.01 -2.82
CA GLY A 203 18.99 -5.01 -1.94
C GLY A 203 17.48 -4.86 -2.07
N GLU A 204 16.78 -5.78 -2.75
CA GLU A 204 15.34 -5.76 -2.94
C GLU A 204 14.55 -5.57 -1.64
N GLY A 205 14.94 -6.25 -0.56
CA GLY A 205 14.27 -6.14 0.72
C GLY A 205 14.31 -4.72 1.32
N VAL A 206 15.42 -4.00 1.11
CA VAL A 206 15.54 -2.59 1.53
C VAL A 206 14.64 -1.70 0.68
N ILE A 207 14.62 -1.91 -0.64
CA ILE A 207 13.77 -1.15 -1.57
C ILE A 207 12.29 -1.37 -1.20
N ILE A 208 11.87 -2.63 -1.06
CA ILE A 208 10.50 -3.03 -0.70
C ILE A 208 10.07 -2.34 0.60
N LEU A 209 10.83 -2.52 1.68
CA LEU A 209 10.44 -1.99 2.98
C LEU A 209 10.46 -0.46 3.01
N THR A 210 11.41 0.19 2.34
CA THR A 210 11.48 1.65 2.30
C THR A 210 10.26 2.23 1.56
N THR A 211 9.95 1.72 0.36
CA THR A 211 8.80 2.19 -0.42
C THR A 211 7.47 1.85 0.24
N TYR A 212 7.37 0.68 0.85
CA TYR A 212 6.19 0.25 1.59
C TYR A 212 5.91 1.12 2.83
N TYR A 213 6.91 1.37 3.69
CA TYR A 213 6.68 2.19 4.88
C TYR A 213 6.39 3.64 4.52
N MET A 214 7.02 4.19 3.50
CA MET A 214 6.65 5.51 2.98
C MET A 214 5.20 5.52 2.46
N ALA A 215 4.78 4.45 1.75
CA ALA A 215 3.40 4.30 1.28
C ALA A 215 2.41 4.30 2.45
N ILE A 216 2.61 3.43 3.45
CA ILE A 216 1.76 3.35 4.64
C ILE A 216 1.72 4.68 5.39
N PHE A 217 2.86 5.35 5.53
CA PHE A 217 2.93 6.65 6.21
C PHE A 217 2.08 7.70 5.51
N PHE A 218 2.22 7.86 4.19
CA PHE A 218 1.47 8.85 3.42
C PHE A 218 -0.02 8.51 3.35
N ILE A 219 -0.38 7.23 3.22
CA ILE A 219 -1.78 6.80 3.25
C ILE A 219 -2.38 7.05 4.65
N ALA A 220 -1.67 6.73 5.74
CA ALA A 220 -2.16 6.97 7.08
C ALA A 220 -2.34 8.47 7.40
N LEU A 221 -1.45 9.33 6.89
CA LEU A 221 -1.59 10.79 7.02
C LEU A 221 -2.85 11.34 6.38
N SER A 222 -3.42 10.63 5.40
CA SER A 222 -4.69 11.04 4.78
C SER A 222 -5.84 11.15 5.79
N ALA A 223 -5.78 10.42 6.91
CA ALA A 223 -6.73 10.57 8.02
C ALA A 223 -6.81 11.99 8.58
N ILE A 224 -5.74 12.77 8.44
CA ILE A 224 -5.68 14.16 8.93
C ILE A 224 -6.16 15.15 7.86
N PHE A 225 -5.80 14.90 6.59
CA PHE A 225 -5.96 15.88 5.52
C PHE A 225 -7.32 15.79 4.83
N TYR A 226 -7.94 14.61 4.78
CA TYR A 226 -9.24 14.38 4.13
C TYR A 226 -10.42 14.46 5.12
N VAL A 227 -10.25 15.17 6.21
CA VAL A 227 -11.34 15.51 7.13
C VAL A 227 -11.84 16.90 6.76
N PRO A 228 -13.13 17.10 6.40
CA PRO A 228 -13.71 18.41 6.21
C PRO A 228 -13.88 19.15 7.53
#